data_1d08ca412d69de2c2afacc63f77c88a7
#
_entry.id   1d08ca412d69de2c2afacc63f77c88a7
#
_cell.length_a   1.000
_cell.length_b   1.000
_cell.length_c   1.000
_cell.angle_alpha   90.00
_cell.angle_beta   90.00
_cell.angle_gamma   90.00
#
_symmetry.space_group_name_H-M   'P 1'
#
loop_
_entity.id
_entity.type
_entity.pdbx_description
1 polymer ?
#
loop_
_entity_poly.entity_id
_entity_poly.type
_entity_poly.pdbx_seq_one_letter_code
_entity_poly.pdbx_strand_id
1 'polypeptide(L)'
;MTRWIAVLLTALSIVGAGTAYAQEVGAGPGTVEVTVIPGGGTFYTSGDKGPSFGNYNVGGALAYNINRFFGIEGEVQGALGVPQDLQFGGLTSNQKGPNQLNFAGNLVVSAPTRTSIVPYVTGGIGGLTMFKRAGLDINKTDTFLTGDVGGGLKWYAPNGRWGVRGDYRFIAVRSNDDAPAFFGQETRYGHRVYGAVLINAVR
;
A
#
# COMPACT_ATOMS: atom_id res chain seq x y z
N MET A 1 -22.86 1.52 -15.80
CA MET A 1 -22.35 1.83 -14.46
C MET A 1 -22.99 1.06 -13.32
N THR A 2 -24.20 0.54 -13.44
CA THR A 2 -24.99 -0.10 -12.36
C THR A 2 -24.57 -1.55 -12.02
N ARG A 3 -23.86 -2.26 -12.89
CA ARG A 3 -23.52 -3.69 -12.69
C ARG A 3 -22.35 -3.93 -11.72
N TRP A 4 -21.43 -2.96 -11.56
CA TRP A 4 -20.27 -3.09 -10.67
C TRP A 4 -20.57 -2.80 -9.20
N ILE A 5 -21.59 -1.98 -8.93
CA ILE A 5 -22.06 -1.67 -7.57
C ILE A 5 -22.73 -2.90 -6.94
N ALA A 6 -23.43 -3.71 -7.74
CA ALA A 6 -24.08 -4.94 -7.26
C ALA A 6 -23.05 -6.01 -6.81
N VAL A 7 -21.90 -6.12 -7.47
CA VAL A 7 -20.83 -7.07 -7.08
C VAL A 7 -20.16 -6.69 -5.76
N LEU A 8 -19.99 -5.39 -5.52
CA LEU A 8 -19.42 -4.88 -4.25
C LEU A 8 -20.40 -5.07 -3.07
N LEU A 9 -21.69 -4.90 -3.29
CA LEU A 9 -22.71 -5.11 -2.26
C LEU A 9 -22.92 -6.59 -1.92
N THR A 10 -22.76 -7.50 -2.89
CA THR A 10 -22.87 -8.94 -2.65
C THR A 10 -21.68 -9.50 -1.88
N ALA A 11 -20.48 -8.92 -2.04
CA ALA A 11 -19.30 -9.30 -1.26
C ALA A 11 -19.43 -8.87 0.23
N LEU A 12 -20.19 -7.82 0.52
CA LEU A 12 -20.40 -7.32 1.89
C LEU A 12 -21.45 -8.11 2.68
N SER A 13 -22.36 -8.81 1.98
CA SER A 13 -23.46 -9.56 2.63
C SER A 13 -23.09 -10.96 3.14
N ILE A 14 -21.87 -11.45 2.88
CA ILE A 14 -21.39 -12.78 3.35
C ILE A 14 -20.86 -12.71 4.79
N VAL A 15 -20.73 -11.52 5.39
CA VAL A 15 -20.14 -11.33 6.73
C VAL A 15 -21.15 -11.49 7.89
N GLY A 16 -22.41 -11.78 7.61
CA GLY A 16 -23.54 -11.64 8.56
C GLY A 16 -24.07 -12.90 9.24
N ALA A 17 -23.37 -14.03 9.35
CA ALA A 17 -23.93 -15.18 10.03
C ALA A 17 -22.92 -15.95 10.89
N GLY A 18 -23.04 -15.80 12.22
CA GLY A 18 -22.53 -16.78 13.15
C GLY A 18 -21.82 -16.26 14.39
N THR A 19 -22.58 -16.04 15.48
CA THR A 19 -22.05 -15.97 16.83
C THR A 19 -21.66 -17.38 17.31
N ALA A 20 -20.38 -17.72 17.21
CA ALA A 20 -19.80 -18.81 17.97
C ALA A 20 -18.48 -18.32 18.56
N TYR A 21 -18.32 -18.47 19.86
CA TYR A 21 -17.10 -18.19 20.61
C TYR A 21 -15.99 -19.15 20.13
N ALA A 22 -15.34 -18.81 19.03
CA ALA A 22 -14.08 -19.41 18.62
C ALA A 22 -12.97 -18.53 19.17
N GLN A 23 -11.93 -19.13 19.71
CA GLN A 23 -10.73 -18.47 20.19
C GLN A 23 -10.24 -17.50 19.10
N GLU A 24 -10.26 -16.21 19.42
CA GLU A 24 -10.01 -15.12 18.48
C GLU A 24 -8.53 -15.16 18.07
N VAL A 25 -8.25 -15.76 16.92
CA VAL A 25 -6.91 -15.75 16.31
C VAL A 25 -6.81 -14.47 15.50
N GLY A 26 -6.07 -13.49 16.00
CA GLY A 26 -5.92 -12.20 15.31
C GLY A 26 -5.62 -11.05 16.27
N ALA A 27 -5.56 -9.86 15.73
CA ALA A 27 -5.45 -8.64 16.51
C ALA A 27 -6.81 -8.29 17.13
N GLY A 28 -6.92 -8.45 18.45
CA GLY A 28 -8.13 -8.08 19.21
C GLY A 28 -8.26 -6.56 19.40
N PRO A 29 -9.39 -6.12 20.00
CA PRO A 29 -9.59 -4.70 20.35
C PRO A 29 -8.46 -4.15 21.23
N GLY A 30 -7.99 -2.93 20.92
CA GLY A 30 -6.93 -2.27 21.69
C GLY A 30 -5.51 -2.78 21.41
N THR A 31 -5.33 -3.70 20.46
CA THR A 31 -4.00 -4.21 20.12
C THR A 31 -3.24 -3.24 19.24
N VAL A 32 -1.93 -3.18 19.44
CA VAL A 32 -0.97 -2.48 18.58
C VAL A 32 -0.23 -3.53 17.74
N GLU A 33 -0.29 -3.39 16.43
CA GLU A 33 0.36 -4.28 15.47
C GLU A 33 1.50 -3.53 14.77
N VAL A 34 2.70 -4.07 14.86
CA VAL A 34 3.88 -3.59 14.13
C VAL A 34 4.06 -4.46 12.89
N THR A 35 4.11 -3.81 11.73
CA THR A 35 4.36 -4.47 10.44
C THR A 35 5.77 -4.14 9.98
N VAL A 36 6.56 -5.15 9.64
CA VAL A 36 7.86 -5.01 8.98
C VAL A 36 7.72 -5.49 7.55
N ILE A 37 8.04 -4.61 6.60
CA ILE A 37 7.97 -4.87 5.15
C ILE A 37 9.40 -5.08 4.64
N PRO A 38 9.88 -6.33 4.54
CA PRO A 38 11.24 -6.62 4.08
C PRO A 38 11.40 -6.45 2.57
N GLY A 39 10.30 -6.47 1.82
CA GLY A 39 10.35 -6.32 0.37
C GLY A 39 8.97 -6.31 -0.29
N GLY A 40 8.95 -5.65 -1.44
CA GLY A 40 7.79 -5.52 -2.30
C GLY A 40 8.13 -4.76 -3.57
N GLY A 41 7.13 -4.42 -4.35
CA GLY A 41 7.26 -3.62 -5.56
C GLY A 41 6.19 -2.53 -5.65
N THR A 42 6.57 -1.36 -6.14
CA THR A 42 5.63 -0.34 -6.61
C THR A 42 5.86 -0.12 -8.10
N PHE A 43 4.80 -0.14 -8.88
CA PHE A 43 4.81 0.02 -10.32
C PHE A 43 3.90 1.17 -10.71
N TYR A 44 4.42 2.16 -11.40
CA TYR A 44 3.65 3.26 -11.96
C TYR A 44 3.41 3.02 -13.44
N THR A 45 2.16 3.22 -13.88
CA THR A 45 1.80 3.14 -15.29
C THR A 45 2.32 4.36 -16.04
N SER A 46 2.60 4.21 -17.34
CA SER A 46 2.88 5.35 -18.21
C SER A 46 1.68 6.29 -18.23
N GLY A 47 1.96 7.59 -18.31
CA GLY A 47 0.99 8.61 -18.65
C GLY A 47 1.31 9.23 -20.00
N ASP A 48 0.65 10.36 -20.31
CA ASP A 48 0.92 11.12 -21.56
C ASP A 48 2.30 11.79 -21.54
N LYS A 49 2.79 12.15 -20.36
CA LYS A 49 4.04 12.89 -20.17
C LYS A 49 5.18 12.09 -19.56
N GLY A 50 4.88 11.07 -18.78
CA GLY A 50 5.89 10.34 -18.02
C GLY A 50 5.91 8.83 -18.30
N PRO A 51 7.08 8.16 -18.14
CA PRO A 51 7.24 6.73 -18.42
C PRO A 51 6.61 5.84 -17.33
N SER A 52 6.40 4.56 -17.66
CA SER A 52 6.20 3.53 -16.66
C SER A 52 7.52 3.18 -15.97
N PHE A 53 7.49 2.91 -14.68
CA PHE A 53 8.66 2.42 -13.96
C PHE A 53 8.27 1.68 -12.68
N GLY A 54 9.20 0.86 -12.19
CA GLY A 54 9.04 0.11 -10.96
C GLY A 54 10.14 0.43 -9.93
N ASN A 55 9.82 0.18 -8.65
CA ASN A 55 10.73 0.35 -7.53
C ASN A 55 10.62 -0.84 -6.59
N TYR A 56 11.72 -1.17 -5.91
CA TYR A 56 11.74 -2.14 -4.82
C TYR A 56 11.40 -1.45 -3.50
N ASN A 57 10.46 -1.99 -2.73
CA ASN A 57 9.98 -1.37 -1.50
C ASN A 57 10.50 -2.08 -0.25
N VAL A 58 10.87 -1.28 0.74
CA VAL A 58 11.13 -1.72 2.13
C VAL A 58 10.50 -0.72 3.08
N GLY A 59 10.05 -1.18 4.24
CA GLY A 59 9.43 -0.24 5.17
C GLY A 59 8.76 -0.90 6.35
N GLY A 60 7.78 -0.20 6.92
CA GLY A 60 6.99 -0.70 8.01
C GLY A 60 5.72 0.10 8.25
N ALA A 61 4.87 -0.45 9.11
CA ALA A 61 3.64 0.21 9.54
C ALA A 61 3.38 -0.06 11.02
N LEU A 62 2.61 0.83 11.60
CA LEU A 62 2.07 0.72 12.96
C LEU A 62 0.56 0.84 12.87
N ALA A 63 -0.15 -0.19 13.33
CA ALA A 63 -1.61 -0.19 13.35
C ALA A 63 -2.14 -0.28 14.79
N TYR A 64 -3.21 0.47 15.06
CA TYR A 64 -4.00 0.36 16.26
C TYR A 64 -5.38 -0.19 15.91
N ASN A 65 -5.71 -1.35 16.45
CA ASN A 65 -6.99 -2.01 16.22
C ASN A 65 -8.03 -1.49 17.23
N ILE A 66 -8.93 -0.61 16.78
CA ILE A 66 -10.01 -0.03 17.61
C ILE A 66 -10.95 -1.13 18.08
N ASN A 67 -11.26 -2.04 17.18
CA ASN A 67 -12.03 -3.25 17.44
C ASN A 67 -11.61 -4.34 16.45
N ARG A 68 -12.30 -5.49 16.47
CA ARG A 68 -11.98 -6.62 15.58
C ARG A 68 -12.20 -6.33 14.08
N PHE A 69 -12.96 -5.28 13.74
CA PHE A 69 -13.28 -4.93 12.36
C PHE A 69 -12.50 -3.72 11.88
N PHE A 70 -12.23 -2.74 12.74
CA PHE A 70 -11.67 -1.44 12.38
C PHE A 70 -10.35 -1.18 13.07
N GLY A 71 -9.39 -0.69 12.30
CA GLY A 71 -8.10 -0.21 12.77
C GLY A 71 -7.66 1.02 11.98
N ILE A 72 -6.75 1.77 12.57
CA ILE A 72 -6.00 2.85 11.91
C ILE A 72 -4.55 2.44 11.78
N GLU A 73 -3.93 2.77 10.66
CA GLU A 73 -2.56 2.37 10.35
C GLU A 73 -1.77 3.56 9.82
N GLY A 74 -0.58 3.79 10.37
CA GLY A 74 0.43 4.67 9.79
C GLY A 74 1.49 3.81 9.09
N GLU A 75 1.78 4.08 7.84
CA GLU A 75 2.74 3.33 7.02
C GLU A 75 3.83 4.25 6.47
N VAL A 76 5.08 3.78 6.46
CA VAL A 76 6.22 4.44 5.83
C VAL A 76 7.02 3.41 5.03
N GLN A 77 7.30 3.71 3.76
CA GLN A 77 8.07 2.85 2.87
C GLN A 77 9.07 3.65 2.04
N GLY A 78 10.32 3.20 2.01
CA GLY A 78 11.30 3.59 1.01
C GLY A 78 11.08 2.77 -0.26
N ALA A 79 10.94 3.42 -1.41
CA ALA A 79 10.88 2.79 -2.72
C ALA A 79 12.20 3.05 -3.46
N LEU A 80 13.03 2.02 -3.56
CA LEU A 80 14.37 2.09 -4.13
C LEU A 80 14.32 1.86 -5.63
N GLY A 81 14.91 2.77 -6.40
CA GLY A 81 15.00 2.66 -7.86
C GLY A 81 15.82 1.44 -8.26
N VAL A 82 15.27 0.62 -9.14
CA VAL A 82 15.95 -0.53 -9.74
C VAL A 82 16.35 -0.24 -11.19
N PRO A 83 17.45 -0.87 -11.72
CA PRO A 83 17.80 -0.77 -13.13
C PRO A 83 16.68 -1.33 -14.00
N GLN A 84 16.28 -0.56 -15.01
CA GLN A 84 15.19 -0.91 -15.92
C GLN A 84 15.29 -0.06 -17.20
N ASP A 85 14.68 -0.53 -18.28
CA ASP A 85 14.61 0.23 -19.51
C ASP A 85 13.48 1.27 -19.40
N LEU A 86 13.86 2.54 -19.34
CA LEU A 86 12.95 3.66 -19.23
C LEU A 86 12.77 4.30 -20.62
N GLN A 87 11.50 4.44 -21.03
CA GLN A 87 11.13 5.13 -22.27
C GLN A 87 10.66 6.54 -21.94
N PHE A 88 11.49 7.55 -22.21
CA PHE A 88 11.19 8.94 -21.94
C PHE A 88 11.71 9.85 -23.04
N GLY A 89 10.87 10.81 -23.51
CA GLY A 89 11.24 11.73 -24.58
C GLY A 89 11.58 11.06 -25.92
N GLY A 90 10.98 9.90 -26.22
CA GLY A 90 11.25 9.13 -27.44
C GLY A 90 12.53 8.30 -27.41
N LEU A 91 13.26 8.31 -26.32
CA LEU A 91 14.49 7.54 -26.11
C LEU A 91 14.26 6.40 -25.10
N THR A 92 14.88 5.25 -25.35
CA THR A 92 14.96 4.15 -24.37
C THR A 92 16.36 4.11 -23.79
N SER A 93 16.46 4.14 -22.46
CA SER A 93 17.73 4.08 -21.76
C SER A 93 17.63 3.18 -20.53
N ASN A 94 18.63 2.32 -20.34
CA ASN A 94 18.73 1.49 -19.13
C ASN A 94 19.22 2.35 -17.96
N GLN A 95 18.34 2.66 -17.05
CA GLN A 95 18.62 3.51 -15.88
C GLN A 95 17.88 3.00 -14.64
N LYS A 96 18.39 3.38 -13.49
CA LYS A 96 17.65 3.18 -12.24
C LYS A 96 16.48 4.16 -12.16
N GLY A 97 15.30 3.72 -11.73
CA GLY A 97 14.20 4.59 -11.35
C GLY A 97 14.58 5.57 -10.21
N PRO A 98 13.79 6.62 -9.98
CA PRO A 98 14.02 7.53 -8.87
C PRO A 98 13.70 6.86 -7.53
N ASN A 99 14.50 7.16 -6.50
CA ASN A 99 14.18 6.77 -5.15
C ASN A 99 13.00 7.60 -4.62
N GLN A 100 12.17 6.97 -3.80
CA GLN A 100 10.99 7.60 -3.23
C GLN A 100 10.85 7.25 -1.74
N LEU A 101 10.20 8.14 -0.99
CA LEU A 101 9.69 7.89 0.34
C LEU A 101 8.16 8.03 0.29
N ASN A 102 7.45 6.98 0.66
CA ASN A 102 5.99 6.97 0.75
C ASN A 102 5.60 6.93 2.23
N PHE A 103 4.61 7.73 2.61
CA PHE A 103 4.00 7.69 3.93
C PHE A 103 2.49 7.88 3.79
N ALA A 104 1.71 7.15 4.59
CA ALA A 104 0.25 7.20 4.53
C ALA A 104 -0.38 6.92 5.88
N GLY A 105 -1.55 7.55 6.10
CA GLY A 105 -2.48 7.18 7.15
C GLY A 105 -3.67 6.45 6.55
N ASN A 106 -3.96 5.26 7.04
CA ASN A 106 -4.94 4.34 6.47
C ASN A 106 -6.02 3.97 7.48
N LEU A 107 -7.24 3.80 6.99
CA LEU A 107 -8.29 3.04 7.66
C LEU A 107 -8.23 1.59 7.18
N VAL A 108 -8.20 0.65 8.12
CA VAL A 108 -8.18 -0.78 7.84
C VAL A 108 -9.50 -1.39 8.31
N VAL A 109 -10.17 -2.10 7.41
CA VAL A 109 -11.41 -2.84 7.71
C VAL A 109 -11.14 -4.33 7.52
N SER A 110 -11.12 -5.05 8.62
CA SER A 110 -10.84 -6.48 8.67
C SER A 110 -12.13 -7.29 8.71
N ALA A 111 -12.13 -8.45 8.07
CA ALA A 111 -13.21 -9.44 8.16
C ALA A 111 -12.73 -10.62 9.03
N PRO A 112 -12.95 -10.60 10.35
CA PRO A 112 -12.52 -11.68 11.24
C PRO A 112 -13.16 -12.99 10.83
N THR A 113 -12.34 -14.01 10.67
CA THR A 113 -12.77 -15.38 10.35
C THR A 113 -12.59 -16.28 11.55
N ARG A 114 -13.12 -17.50 11.48
CA ARG A 114 -12.86 -18.56 12.47
C ARG A 114 -11.50 -19.25 12.27
N THR A 115 -10.74 -18.81 11.27
CA THR A 115 -9.42 -19.37 10.94
C THR A 115 -8.33 -18.35 11.30
N SER A 116 -7.09 -18.78 11.19
CA SER A 116 -5.92 -17.89 11.34
C SER A 116 -5.76 -16.87 10.21
N ILE A 117 -6.60 -16.92 9.16
CA ILE A 117 -6.54 -16.02 8.00
C ILE A 117 -7.61 -14.95 8.14
N VAL A 118 -7.19 -13.69 8.11
CA VAL A 118 -8.06 -12.51 8.24
C VAL A 118 -7.93 -11.68 6.95
N PRO A 119 -8.93 -11.71 6.06
CA PRO A 119 -9.02 -10.78 4.94
C PRO A 119 -9.26 -9.35 5.45
N TYR A 120 -8.73 -8.37 4.72
CA TYR A 120 -8.97 -6.97 5.02
C TYR A 120 -8.98 -6.12 3.74
N VAL A 121 -9.61 -4.97 3.85
CA VAL A 121 -9.50 -3.86 2.89
C VAL A 121 -8.95 -2.64 3.59
N THR A 122 -8.30 -1.76 2.85
CA THR A 122 -7.68 -0.57 3.39
C THR A 122 -7.81 0.58 2.41
N GLY A 123 -7.85 1.79 2.92
CA GLY A 123 -7.80 3.00 2.12
C GLY A 123 -7.28 4.15 2.94
N GLY A 124 -6.54 5.04 2.30
CA GLY A 124 -5.86 6.11 2.98
C GLY A 124 -5.43 7.26 2.12
N ILE A 125 -4.83 8.23 2.78
CA ILE A 125 -4.21 9.39 2.18
C ILE A 125 -2.81 9.57 2.74
N GLY A 126 -1.92 10.13 1.92
CA GLY A 126 -0.53 10.29 2.33
C GLY A 126 0.27 11.17 1.40
N GLY A 127 1.56 10.95 1.39
CA GLY A 127 2.50 11.64 0.52
C GLY A 127 3.52 10.70 -0.09
N LEU A 128 3.97 11.09 -1.27
CA LEU A 128 5.08 10.50 -1.98
C LEU A 128 6.13 11.57 -2.19
N THR A 129 7.28 11.43 -1.55
CA THR A 129 8.44 12.28 -1.78
C THR A 129 9.34 11.59 -2.79
N MET A 130 9.53 12.23 -3.94
CA MET A 130 10.47 11.80 -4.98
C MET A 130 11.78 12.55 -4.82
N PHE A 131 12.88 11.82 -4.67
CA PHE A 131 14.20 12.43 -4.51
C PHE A 131 14.79 12.83 -5.87
N LYS A 132 15.54 13.93 -5.86
CA LYS A 132 16.24 14.44 -7.04
C LYS A 132 17.12 13.36 -7.70
N ARG A 133 17.13 13.34 -9.04
CA ARG A 133 17.95 12.45 -9.85
C ARG A 133 18.26 13.09 -11.20
N ALA A 134 19.46 13.64 -11.35
CA ALA A 134 19.88 14.37 -12.54
C ALA A 134 19.78 13.55 -13.84
N GLY A 135 20.10 12.24 -13.80
CA GLY A 135 19.99 11.35 -14.97
C GLY A 135 18.57 11.15 -15.53
N LEU A 136 17.53 11.60 -14.80
CA LEU A 136 16.13 11.54 -15.21
C LEU A 136 15.49 12.94 -15.30
N ASP A 137 16.31 14.00 -15.35
CA ASP A 137 15.87 15.40 -15.33
C ASP A 137 14.97 15.77 -14.12
N ILE A 138 15.12 15.02 -13.01
CA ILE A 138 14.50 15.34 -11.73
C ILE A 138 15.46 16.23 -10.93
N ASN A 139 15.34 17.53 -11.13
CA ASN A 139 16.30 18.51 -10.62
C ASN A 139 16.07 18.92 -9.16
N LYS A 140 14.88 18.63 -8.61
CA LYS A 140 14.50 18.92 -7.21
C LYS A 140 13.82 17.74 -6.56
N THR A 141 13.78 17.76 -5.23
CA THR A 141 12.98 16.80 -4.45
C THR A 141 11.60 17.40 -4.25
N ASP A 142 10.57 16.67 -4.65
CA ASP A 142 9.17 17.09 -4.56
C ASP A 142 8.34 16.08 -3.78
N THR A 143 7.32 16.58 -3.08
CA THR A 143 6.35 15.75 -2.37
C THR A 143 4.96 15.93 -3.00
N PHE A 144 4.32 14.81 -3.32
CA PHE A 144 3.02 14.74 -3.96
C PHE A 144 1.98 14.19 -2.99
N LEU A 145 0.78 14.73 -3.02
CA LEU A 145 -0.35 14.12 -2.32
C LEU A 145 -0.73 12.80 -2.97
N THR A 146 -0.96 11.78 -2.16
CA THR A 146 -1.38 10.45 -2.63
C THR A 146 -2.66 10.00 -1.94
N GLY A 147 -3.45 9.21 -2.67
CA GLY A 147 -4.51 8.39 -2.12
C GLY A 147 -4.29 6.94 -2.48
N ASP A 148 -4.62 6.02 -1.60
CA ASP A 148 -4.54 4.60 -1.90
C ASP A 148 -5.79 3.85 -1.44
N VAL A 149 -6.06 2.73 -2.14
CA VAL A 149 -7.08 1.76 -1.78
C VAL A 149 -6.59 0.37 -2.14
N GLY A 150 -6.86 -0.58 -1.27
CA GLY A 150 -6.40 -1.94 -1.51
C GLY A 150 -6.90 -2.94 -0.49
N GLY A 151 -6.18 -4.01 -0.33
CA GLY A 151 -6.50 -5.04 0.63
C GLY A 151 -5.54 -6.21 0.56
N GLY A 152 -5.79 -7.17 1.41
CA GLY A 152 -4.91 -8.32 1.51
C GLY A 152 -5.41 -9.38 2.47
N LEU A 153 -4.48 -10.23 2.82
CA LEU A 153 -4.68 -11.31 3.79
C LEU A 153 -3.63 -11.20 4.88
N LYS A 154 -4.07 -11.32 6.12
CA LYS A 154 -3.21 -11.54 7.29
C LYS A 154 -3.36 -12.99 7.74
N TRP A 155 -2.26 -13.67 7.97
CA TRP A 155 -2.26 -14.96 8.66
C TRP A 155 -1.55 -14.78 10.01
N TYR A 156 -2.15 -15.26 11.07
CA TYR A 156 -1.58 -15.18 12.42
C TYR A 156 -1.18 -16.57 12.92
N ALA A 157 -0.02 -16.64 13.56
CA ALA A 157 0.44 -17.84 14.23
C ALA A 157 -0.53 -18.21 15.38
N PRO A 158 -0.61 -19.49 15.80
CA PRO A 158 -1.54 -19.95 16.83
C PRO A 158 -1.42 -19.22 18.18
N ASN A 159 -0.22 -18.71 18.51
CA ASN A 159 0.02 -17.90 19.71
C ASN A 159 -0.46 -16.44 19.57
N GLY A 160 -0.86 -16.02 18.36
CA GLY A 160 -1.33 -14.67 18.01
C GLY A 160 -0.30 -13.55 18.21
N ARG A 161 0.97 -13.86 18.49
CA ARG A 161 2.01 -12.86 18.73
C ARG A 161 2.66 -12.34 17.46
N TRP A 162 2.66 -13.14 16.40
CA TRP A 162 3.23 -12.79 15.10
C TRP A 162 2.38 -13.37 13.98
N GLY A 163 2.62 -12.89 12.79
CA GLY A 163 1.92 -13.33 11.59
C GLY A 163 2.63 -12.88 10.33
N VAL A 164 2.02 -13.14 9.19
CA VAL A 164 2.45 -12.65 7.90
C VAL A 164 1.30 -11.95 7.20
N ARG A 165 1.63 -10.97 6.35
CA ARG A 165 0.68 -10.17 5.59
C ARG A 165 1.07 -10.15 4.12
N GLY A 166 0.11 -10.39 3.23
CA GLY A 166 0.20 -10.06 1.81
C GLY A 166 -0.73 -8.88 1.54
N ASP A 167 -0.23 -7.87 0.86
CA ASP A 167 -0.94 -6.60 0.61
C ASP A 167 -0.84 -6.21 -0.85
N TYR A 168 -1.95 -5.71 -1.39
CA TYR A 168 -2.01 -5.07 -2.70
C TYR A 168 -2.71 -3.72 -2.56
N ARG A 169 -2.16 -2.68 -3.19
CA ARG A 169 -2.75 -1.33 -3.23
C ARG A 169 -2.73 -0.74 -4.62
N PHE A 170 -3.80 -0.12 -4.99
CA PHE A 170 -3.87 0.85 -6.06
C PHE A 170 -3.58 2.24 -5.48
N ILE A 171 -2.71 3.00 -6.13
CA ILE A 171 -2.23 4.31 -5.68
C ILE A 171 -2.57 5.32 -6.76
N ALA A 172 -3.11 6.46 -6.35
CA ALA A 172 -3.26 7.65 -7.18
C ALA A 172 -2.37 8.76 -6.61
N VAL A 173 -1.54 9.35 -7.46
CA VAL A 173 -0.64 10.47 -7.12
C VAL A 173 -1.17 11.71 -7.80
N ARG A 174 -1.49 12.75 -7.02
CA ARG A 174 -2.01 14.01 -7.53
C ARG A 174 -0.92 14.76 -8.30
N SER A 175 -1.28 15.31 -9.45
CA SER A 175 -0.40 16.16 -10.26
C SER A 175 -0.02 17.47 -9.55
N ASN A 176 1.15 17.99 -9.93
CA ASN A 176 1.63 19.31 -9.58
C ASN A 176 2.30 19.91 -10.83
N ASP A 177 1.80 21.03 -11.33
CA ASP A 177 2.24 21.64 -12.59
C ASP A 177 3.72 22.06 -12.55
N ASP A 178 4.27 22.37 -11.38
CA ASP A 178 5.68 22.72 -11.18
C ASP A 178 6.62 21.51 -11.06
N ALA A 179 6.09 20.29 -11.14
CA ALA A 179 6.87 19.07 -11.00
C ALA A 179 7.66 18.74 -12.29
N PRO A 180 8.72 17.90 -12.18
CA PRO A 180 9.44 17.40 -13.36
C PRO A 180 8.52 16.64 -14.32
N ALA A 181 8.78 16.76 -15.64
CA ALA A 181 8.02 16.07 -16.69
C ALA A 181 8.06 14.53 -16.54
N PHE A 182 9.17 13.99 -16.04
CA PHE A 182 9.30 12.56 -15.76
C PHE A 182 8.20 12.03 -14.83
N PHE A 183 7.82 12.81 -13.79
CA PHE A 183 6.80 12.41 -12.85
C PHE A 183 6.19 13.65 -12.15
N GLY A 184 4.87 13.71 -12.12
CA GLY A 184 4.13 14.67 -11.30
C GLY A 184 3.41 15.78 -12.07
N GLN A 185 3.72 16.06 -13.35
CA GLN A 185 2.95 17.03 -14.16
C GLN A 185 1.55 16.52 -14.56
N GLU A 186 1.27 15.25 -14.31
CA GLU A 186 -0.03 14.62 -14.52
C GLU A 186 -0.38 13.72 -13.34
N THR A 187 -1.65 13.43 -13.14
CA THR A 187 -2.07 12.42 -12.17
C THR A 187 -1.53 11.06 -12.58
N ARG A 188 -0.79 10.42 -11.69
CA ARG A 188 -0.18 9.11 -11.94
C ARG A 188 -0.88 8.04 -11.12
N TYR A 189 -1.01 6.89 -11.75
CA TYR A 189 -1.56 5.71 -11.11
C TYR A 189 -0.47 4.66 -10.94
N GLY A 190 -0.55 3.93 -9.84
CA GLY A 190 0.41 2.88 -9.52
C GLY A 190 -0.21 1.73 -8.77
N HIS A 191 0.54 0.64 -8.76
CA HIS A 191 0.19 -0.60 -8.06
C HIS A 191 1.33 -0.94 -7.11
N ARG A 192 0.99 -1.27 -5.87
CA ARG A 192 1.96 -1.72 -4.88
C ARG A 192 1.59 -3.11 -4.40
N VAL A 193 2.58 -3.99 -4.34
CA VAL A 193 2.44 -5.34 -3.79
C VAL A 193 3.58 -5.57 -2.82
N TYR A 194 3.28 -6.09 -1.62
CA TYR A 194 4.32 -6.47 -0.68
C TYR A 194 3.93 -7.66 0.20
N GLY A 195 4.96 -8.35 0.72
CA GLY A 195 4.86 -9.28 1.83
C GLY A 195 5.44 -8.66 3.09
N ALA A 196 4.85 -8.97 4.25
CA ALA A 196 5.30 -8.41 5.51
C ALA A 196 5.18 -9.39 6.67
N VAL A 197 5.95 -9.12 7.72
CA VAL A 197 5.84 -9.80 9.02
C VAL A 197 5.07 -8.89 9.98
N LEU A 198 4.12 -9.45 10.70
CA LEU A 198 3.30 -8.79 11.71
C LEU A 198 3.77 -9.20 13.11
N ILE A 199 3.81 -8.25 14.02
CA ILE A 199 4.10 -8.47 15.45
C ILE A 199 3.05 -7.73 16.27
N ASN A 200 2.29 -8.45 17.07
CA ASN A 200 1.37 -7.87 18.04
C ASN A 200 2.16 -7.44 19.29
N ALA A 201 2.38 -6.13 19.44
CA ALA A 201 3.22 -5.56 20.48
C ALA A 201 2.50 -5.44 21.84
N VAL A 202 1.19 -5.21 21.82
CA VAL A 202 0.35 -5.09 23.01
C VAL A 202 -0.94 -5.88 22.79
N ARG A 203 -1.33 -6.63 23.77
CA ARG A 203 -2.62 -7.35 23.88
C ARG A 203 -3.40 -6.85 25.06
#